data_0f5240aa9994cfe279995c3b7a70b0e9
#
_entry.id   0f5240aa9994cfe279995c3b7a70b0e9
#
_cell.length_a   1.000
_cell.length_b   1.000
_cell.length_c   1.000
_cell.angle_alpha   90.00
_cell.angle_beta   90.00
_cell.angle_gamma   90.00
#
_symmetry.space_group_name_H-M   'P 1'
#
loop_
_entity.id
_entity.type
_entity.pdbx_description
1 polymer ?
#
loop_
_entity_poly.entity_id
_entity_poly.type
_entity_poly.pdbx_seq_one_letter_code
_entity_poly.pdbx_strand_id
1 'polypeptide(L)'
;MAKIWDKIRRLRIAGATAMVALTVFASCHTTKFVPEGKYLLNKARIEVKDNPEISRKEMRNYLRQTQNHEVFGGWKLQLNVYNWSGRDSTKWYNKWVRKLGQAPVIYDPALTELSANQLRLALVNRGYLDTEVIVDTLKDSRKKKAEVIYSIYTNKPHYIASVGYNIPDDTLRSLILADSSKFILRSNANFDRNMLDQARQNITDRLRNQGYFGFNKEYITF
;
A
#
# COMPACT_ATOMS: atom_id res chain seq x y z
N MET A 1 21.55 44.03 -36.95
CA MET A 1 22.31 43.64 -35.75
C MET A 1 21.52 43.89 -34.45
N ALA A 2 20.81 45.01 -34.29
CA ALA A 2 20.03 45.29 -33.04
C ALA A 2 18.97 44.23 -32.63
N LYS A 3 18.23 43.65 -33.58
CA LYS A 3 17.19 42.64 -33.32
C LYS A 3 17.76 41.31 -32.73
N ILE A 4 18.98 40.94 -33.08
CA ILE A 4 19.64 39.73 -32.56
C ILE A 4 20.07 39.94 -31.11
N TRP A 5 20.59 41.13 -30.79
CA TRP A 5 21.00 41.50 -29.46
C TRP A 5 19.80 41.55 -28.48
N ASP A 6 18.66 42.05 -28.92
CA ASP A 6 17.43 42.05 -28.07
C ASP A 6 16.89 40.63 -27.82
N LYS A 7 16.98 39.76 -28.81
CA LYS A 7 16.57 38.36 -28.64
C LYS A 7 17.46 37.60 -27.64
N ILE A 8 18.76 37.80 -27.71
CA ILE A 8 19.75 37.23 -26.77
C ILE A 8 19.54 37.79 -25.37
N ARG A 9 19.26 39.09 -25.23
CA ARG A 9 18.98 39.71 -23.92
C ARG A 9 17.73 39.19 -23.30
N ARG A 10 16.63 39.00 -24.03
CA ARG A 10 15.38 38.41 -23.57
C ARG A 10 15.57 36.94 -23.15
N LEU A 11 16.35 36.14 -23.91
CA LEU A 11 16.67 34.76 -23.53
C LEU A 11 17.50 34.68 -22.26
N ARG A 12 18.47 35.59 -22.06
CA ARG A 12 19.26 35.65 -20.80
C ARG A 12 18.41 36.06 -19.61
N ILE A 13 17.51 37.03 -19.79
CA ILE A 13 16.59 37.45 -18.72
C ILE A 13 15.60 36.32 -18.37
N ALA A 14 15.02 35.65 -19.40
CA ALA A 14 14.13 34.51 -19.19
C ALA A 14 14.85 33.33 -18.52
N GLY A 15 16.11 33.07 -18.89
CA GLY A 15 16.95 32.04 -18.24
C GLY A 15 17.29 32.40 -16.80
N ALA A 16 17.63 33.65 -16.51
CA ALA A 16 17.90 34.13 -15.17
C ALA A 16 16.65 34.10 -14.27
N THR A 17 15.48 34.51 -14.78
CA THR A 17 14.21 34.44 -14.04
C THR A 17 13.77 32.99 -13.79
N ALA A 18 13.97 32.07 -14.75
CA ALA A 18 13.71 30.66 -14.55
C ALA A 18 14.64 30.03 -13.50
N MET A 19 15.93 30.43 -13.49
CA MET A 19 16.89 29.94 -12.50
C MET A 19 16.61 30.48 -11.09
N VAL A 20 16.21 31.74 -10.96
CA VAL A 20 15.79 32.33 -9.68
C VAL A 20 14.47 31.67 -9.18
N ALA A 21 13.52 31.41 -10.08
CA ALA A 21 12.31 30.68 -9.73
C ALA A 21 12.63 29.26 -9.22
N LEU A 22 13.53 28.53 -9.87
CA LEU A 22 13.98 27.21 -9.46
C LEU A 22 14.68 27.21 -8.07
N THR A 23 15.47 28.22 -7.75
CA THR A 23 16.15 28.33 -6.44
C THR A 23 15.18 28.66 -5.30
N VAL A 24 14.14 29.46 -5.53
CA VAL A 24 13.09 29.74 -4.56
C VAL A 24 12.29 28.48 -4.20
N PHE A 25 12.06 27.58 -5.16
CA PHE A 25 11.41 26.29 -4.91
C PHE A 25 12.26 25.31 -4.10
N ALA A 26 13.59 25.39 -4.16
CA ALA A 26 14.49 24.51 -3.42
C ALA A 26 14.59 24.84 -1.91
N SER A 27 14.19 26.02 -1.48
CA SER A 27 14.32 26.48 -0.09
C SER A 27 13.13 26.13 0.82
N CYS A 28 12.12 25.40 0.34
CA CYS A 28 10.97 25.05 1.15
C CYS A 28 11.31 23.98 2.19
N HIS A 29 11.29 24.33 3.47
CA HIS A 29 11.39 23.41 4.59
C HIS A 29 10.17 22.49 4.65
N THR A 30 10.30 21.26 4.16
CA THR A 30 9.23 20.25 4.12
C THR A 30 8.66 19.91 5.50
N THR A 31 9.33 20.32 6.58
CA THR A 31 8.99 20.03 7.97
C THR A 31 8.45 21.23 8.76
N LYS A 32 8.03 22.31 8.06
CA LYS A 32 7.53 23.56 8.68
C LYS A 32 6.36 23.33 9.66
N PHE A 33 5.47 22.41 9.35
CA PHE A 33 4.28 22.09 10.16
C PHE A 33 4.39 20.76 10.90
N VAL A 34 5.60 20.21 11.00
CA VAL A 34 5.85 19.03 11.84
C VAL A 34 5.96 19.48 13.30
N PRO A 35 5.11 18.98 14.22
CA PRO A 35 5.15 19.32 15.63
C PRO A 35 6.52 19.00 16.27
N GLU A 36 6.82 19.65 17.39
CA GLU A 36 8.03 19.33 18.16
C GLU A 36 7.98 17.88 18.67
N GLY A 37 9.12 17.21 18.67
CA GLY A 37 9.23 15.80 19.06
C GLY A 37 8.64 14.80 18.03
N LYS A 38 8.02 15.27 16.95
CA LYS A 38 7.48 14.43 15.88
C LYS A 38 8.36 14.47 14.63
N TYR A 39 8.16 13.47 13.76
CA TYR A 39 8.91 13.31 12.51
C TYR A 39 7.95 13.27 11.33
N LEU A 40 8.33 13.89 10.21
CA LEU A 40 7.68 13.72 8.92
C LEU A 40 7.99 12.31 8.41
N LEU A 41 6.98 11.53 8.03
CA LEU A 41 7.20 10.28 7.30
C LEU A 41 7.74 10.61 5.90
N ASN A 42 9.05 10.56 5.77
CA ASN A 42 9.72 10.94 4.52
C ASN A 42 9.61 9.85 3.48
N LYS A 43 9.81 8.59 3.87
CA LYS A 43 9.69 7.42 2.99
C LYS A 43 9.14 6.23 3.76
N ALA A 44 8.30 5.44 3.07
CA ALA A 44 7.90 4.10 3.47
C ALA A 44 8.30 3.13 2.35
N ARG A 45 9.29 2.28 2.61
CA ARG A 45 9.83 1.33 1.63
C ARG A 45 9.42 -0.08 1.98
N ILE A 46 9.14 -0.86 0.95
CA ILE A 46 8.94 -2.30 1.05
C ILE A 46 10.06 -2.98 0.30
N GLU A 47 10.76 -3.88 0.97
CA GLU A 47 11.81 -4.70 0.42
C GLU A 47 11.42 -6.17 0.57
N VAL A 48 11.19 -6.86 -0.54
CA VAL A 48 11.01 -8.31 -0.55
C VAL A 48 12.38 -8.92 -0.77
N LYS A 49 12.82 -9.78 0.16
CA LYS A 49 14.20 -10.25 0.23
C LYS A 49 14.42 -11.58 -0.49
N ASP A 50 13.44 -12.45 -0.46
CA ASP A 50 13.57 -13.86 -0.87
C ASP A 50 12.65 -14.29 -2.02
N ASN A 51 11.67 -13.44 -2.40
CA ASN A 51 10.68 -13.80 -3.41
C ASN A 51 10.43 -12.66 -4.41
N PRO A 52 10.98 -12.74 -5.63
CA PRO A 52 10.80 -11.71 -6.64
C PRO A 52 9.38 -11.67 -7.24
N GLU A 53 8.55 -12.70 -7.07
CA GLU A 53 7.19 -12.76 -7.59
C GLU A 53 6.23 -11.83 -6.82
N ILE A 54 6.57 -11.51 -5.58
CA ILE A 54 5.76 -10.61 -4.77
C ILE A 54 5.93 -9.16 -5.21
N SER A 55 4.88 -8.60 -5.75
CA SER A 55 4.87 -7.22 -6.23
C SER A 55 4.92 -6.21 -5.08
N ARG A 56 6.01 -5.44 -4.99
CA ARG A 56 6.13 -4.33 -4.02
C ARG A 56 5.03 -3.29 -4.18
N LYS A 57 4.58 -3.05 -5.43
CA LYS A 57 3.51 -2.10 -5.72
C LYS A 57 2.18 -2.55 -5.12
N GLU A 58 1.89 -3.83 -5.23
CA GLU A 58 0.70 -4.44 -4.65
C GLU A 58 0.76 -4.41 -3.11
N MET A 59 1.89 -4.77 -2.53
CA MET A 59 2.09 -4.74 -1.07
C MET A 59 1.89 -3.35 -0.48
N ARG A 60 2.14 -2.27 -1.22
CA ARG A 60 1.88 -0.90 -0.75
C ARG A 60 0.43 -0.63 -0.37
N ASN A 61 -0.53 -1.35 -0.95
CA ASN A 61 -1.95 -1.19 -0.64
C ASN A 61 -2.30 -1.63 0.80
N TYR A 62 -1.43 -2.42 1.43
CA TYR A 62 -1.60 -2.89 2.81
C TYR A 62 -0.98 -1.95 3.85
N LEU A 63 -0.25 -0.92 3.42
CA LEU A 63 0.29 0.09 4.33
C LEU A 63 -0.82 0.98 4.88
N ARG A 64 -0.88 1.13 6.20
CA ARG A 64 -1.80 2.04 6.89
C ARG A 64 -1.32 3.48 6.87
N GLN A 65 -0.03 3.67 6.64
CA GLN A 65 0.57 4.99 6.51
C GLN A 65 1.58 4.99 5.36
N THR A 66 1.41 5.94 4.44
CA THR A 66 2.32 6.17 3.31
C THR A 66 2.83 7.61 3.34
N GLN A 67 4.01 7.82 2.79
CA GLN A 67 4.57 9.17 2.68
C GLN A 67 3.71 10.08 1.80
N ASN A 68 3.93 11.40 1.95
CA ASN A 68 3.34 12.39 1.05
C ASN A 68 3.67 12.08 -0.42
N HIS A 69 2.72 12.40 -1.30
CA HIS A 69 2.85 12.15 -2.73
C HIS A 69 4.12 12.76 -3.31
N GLU A 70 4.87 11.95 -4.04
CA GLU A 70 6.11 12.32 -4.71
C GLU A 70 5.88 12.41 -6.22
N VAL A 71 6.37 13.50 -6.82
CA VAL A 71 6.44 13.70 -8.27
C VAL A 71 7.87 13.36 -8.73
N PHE A 72 8.21 13.57 -9.95
CA PHE A 72 9.52 13.28 -10.52
C PHE A 72 10.70 13.53 -9.57
N GLY A 73 11.54 12.50 -9.37
CA GLY A 73 12.75 12.61 -8.55
C GLY A 73 12.53 12.67 -7.03
N GLY A 74 11.35 12.31 -6.53
CA GLY A 74 11.07 12.33 -5.08
C GLY A 74 10.65 13.71 -4.56
N TRP A 75 10.26 14.62 -5.46
CA TRP A 75 9.84 15.96 -5.11
C TRP A 75 8.40 15.99 -4.58
N LYS A 76 8.20 16.42 -3.33
CA LYS A 76 6.90 16.49 -2.66
C LYS A 76 6.19 17.81 -2.95
N LEU A 77 5.77 18.00 -4.21
CA LEU A 77 5.20 19.27 -4.67
C LEU A 77 3.99 19.70 -3.81
N GLN A 78 3.03 18.80 -3.58
CA GLN A 78 1.82 19.12 -2.81
C GLN A 78 2.12 19.46 -1.34
N LEU A 79 3.12 18.79 -0.72
CA LEU A 79 3.60 19.15 0.61
C LEU A 79 4.25 20.53 0.62
N ASN A 80 5.03 20.86 -0.41
CA ASN A 80 5.64 22.18 -0.52
C ASN A 80 4.60 23.28 -0.70
N VAL A 81 3.57 23.05 -1.53
CA VAL A 81 2.42 23.97 -1.66
C VAL A 81 1.76 24.19 -0.30
N TYR A 82 1.49 23.13 0.46
CA TYR A 82 0.95 23.24 1.81
C TYR A 82 1.84 24.11 2.73
N ASN A 83 3.15 23.92 2.65
CA ASN A 83 4.12 24.66 3.47
C ASN A 83 4.25 26.15 3.09
N TRP A 84 3.79 26.57 1.91
CA TRP A 84 3.67 27.98 1.56
C TRP A 84 2.60 28.71 2.37
N SER A 85 1.62 28.00 2.91
CA SER A 85 0.63 28.62 3.79
C SER A 85 1.30 29.24 5.02
N GLY A 86 0.73 30.32 5.52
CA GLY A 86 1.11 30.91 6.82
C GLY A 86 0.68 30.01 7.98
N ARG A 87 1.21 30.28 9.18
CA ARG A 87 0.81 29.57 10.41
C ARG A 87 -0.64 29.88 10.82
N ASP A 88 -1.10 31.09 10.53
CA ASP A 88 -2.47 31.52 10.81
C ASP A 88 -3.46 30.82 9.88
N SER A 89 -4.23 29.90 10.44
CA SER A 89 -5.23 29.13 9.69
C SER A 89 -6.56 29.86 9.47
N THR A 90 -6.74 31.06 10.06
CA THR A 90 -8.01 31.81 9.94
C THR A 90 -8.08 32.54 8.60
N LYS A 91 -6.96 32.96 8.06
CA LYS A 91 -6.86 33.72 6.81
C LYS A 91 -7.32 32.90 5.60
N TRP A 92 -8.18 33.47 4.77
CA TRP A 92 -8.79 32.79 3.63
C TRP A 92 -7.77 32.23 2.62
N TYR A 93 -6.69 32.97 2.31
CA TYR A 93 -5.66 32.53 1.39
C TYR A 93 -4.85 31.34 1.93
N ASN A 94 -4.60 31.28 3.26
CA ASN A 94 -3.94 30.15 3.88
C ASN A 94 -4.81 28.89 3.81
N LYS A 95 -6.14 29.02 4.00
CA LYS A 95 -7.10 27.94 3.83
C LYS A 95 -7.08 27.43 2.39
N TRP A 96 -7.06 28.34 1.43
CA TRP A 96 -7.03 27.99 0.01
C TRP A 96 -5.74 27.24 -0.37
N VAL A 97 -4.57 27.75 0.01
CA VAL A 97 -3.27 27.09 -0.25
C VAL A 97 -3.19 25.72 0.41
N ARG A 98 -3.68 25.57 1.65
CA ARG A 98 -3.74 24.27 2.35
C ARG A 98 -4.66 23.28 1.67
N LYS A 99 -5.73 23.73 1.06
CA LYS A 99 -6.66 22.89 0.29
C LYS A 99 -6.04 22.38 -1.00
N LEU A 100 -5.17 23.16 -1.64
CA LEU A 100 -4.43 22.73 -2.83
C LEU A 100 -3.24 21.83 -2.51
N GLY A 101 -2.66 21.99 -1.31
CA GLY A 101 -1.53 21.19 -0.85
C GLY A 101 -1.94 19.92 -0.12
N GLN A 102 -0.94 19.13 0.25
CA GLN A 102 -1.10 17.96 1.12
C GLN A 102 -0.43 18.23 2.46
N ALA A 103 -1.19 18.04 3.56
CA ALA A 103 -0.64 18.15 4.91
C ALA A 103 0.53 17.17 5.13
N PRO A 104 1.53 17.51 5.97
CA PRO A 104 2.63 16.61 6.29
C PRO A 104 2.10 15.34 6.96
N VAL A 105 2.51 14.19 6.44
CA VAL A 105 2.23 12.91 7.07
C VAL A 105 3.22 12.72 8.22
N ILE A 106 2.69 12.73 9.45
CA ILE A 106 3.50 12.57 10.66
C ILE A 106 3.72 11.07 10.91
N TYR A 107 4.97 10.67 11.10
CA TYR A 107 5.31 9.29 11.45
C TYR A 107 4.60 8.85 12.72
N ASP A 108 3.92 7.71 12.64
CA ASP A 108 3.22 7.06 13.76
C ASP A 108 3.70 5.60 13.90
N PRO A 109 4.35 5.25 15.03
CA PRO A 109 4.81 3.88 15.27
C PRO A 109 3.68 2.85 15.26
N ALA A 110 2.51 3.19 15.82
CA ALA A 110 1.37 2.26 15.87
C ALA A 110 0.85 1.91 14.47
N LEU A 111 0.75 2.91 13.58
CA LEU A 111 0.37 2.68 12.19
C LEU A 111 1.44 1.89 11.42
N THR A 112 2.70 2.03 11.81
CA THR A 112 3.81 1.26 11.23
C THR A 112 3.70 -0.21 11.61
N GLU A 113 3.43 -0.52 12.87
CA GLU A 113 3.22 -1.88 13.36
C GLU A 113 1.97 -2.52 12.73
N LEU A 114 0.86 -1.78 12.67
CA LEU A 114 -0.35 -2.21 11.96
C LEU A 114 -0.08 -2.53 10.49
N SER A 115 0.74 -1.72 9.82
CA SER A 115 1.15 -1.95 8.42
C SER A 115 1.95 -3.25 8.29
N ALA A 116 2.91 -3.49 9.18
CA ALA A 116 3.70 -4.73 9.18
C ALA A 116 2.80 -5.96 9.37
N ASN A 117 1.86 -5.90 10.31
CA ASN A 117 0.91 -6.99 10.53
C ASN A 117 -0.01 -7.21 9.32
N GLN A 118 -0.49 -6.14 8.67
CA GLN A 118 -1.30 -6.26 7.45
C GLN A 118 -0.52 -6.87 6.28
N LEU A 119 0.75 -6.50 6.11
CA LEU A 119 1.64 -7.11 5.11
C LEU A 119 1.81 -8.60 5.37
N ARG A 120 2.09 -8.99 6.62
CA ARG A 120 2.22 -10.39 7.02
C ARG A 120 0.93 -11.17 6.75
N LEU A 121 -0.23 -10.67 7.20
CA LEU A 121 -1.51 -11.33 7.00
C LEU A 121 -1.87 -11.48 5.51
N ALA A 122 -1.55 -10.48 4.69
CA ALA A 122 -1.79 -10.55 3.24
C ALA A 122 -1.02 -11.69 2.59
N LEU A 123 0.21 -11.95 3.03
CA LEU A 123 1.04 -13.03 2.51
C LEU A 123 0.68 -14.39 3.10
N VAL A 124 0.36 -14.45 4.39
CA VAL A 124 -0.19 -15.66 5.03
C VAL A 124 -1.46 -16.13 4.32
N ASN A 125 -2.35 -15.20 3.96
CA ASN A 125 -3.57 -15.53 3.21
C ASN A 125 -3.29 -16.08 1.80
N ARG A 126 -2.10 -15.82 1.25
CA ARG A 126 -1.63 -16.33 -0.05
C ARG A 126 -0.81 -17.62 0.05
N GLY A 127 -0.75 -18.23 1.23
CA GLY A 127 -0.04 -19.49 1.44
C GLY A 127 1.40 -19.36 1.92
N TYR A 128 1.89 -18.16 2.17
CA TYR A 128 3.22 -17.96 2.77
C TYR A 128 3.07 -17.89 4.31
N LEU A 129 2.77 -19.06 4.92
CA LEU A 129 2.38 -19.12 6.34
C LEU A 129 3.50 -18.67 7.28
N ASP A 130 4.76 -18.89 6.89
CA ASP A 130 5.95 -18.56 7.67
C ASP A 130 6.50 -17.16 7.34
N THR A 131 5.65 -16.29 6.80
CA THR A 131 6.07 -14.92 6.47
C THR A 131 6.46 -14.13 7.70
N GLU A 132 7.64 -13.51 7.62
CA GLU A 132 8.16 -12.57 8.60
C GLU A 132 8.30 -11.17 8.00
N VAL A 133 7.93 -10.14 8.74
CA VAL A 133 8.07 -8.73 8.35
C VAL A 133 8.85 -8.00 9.41
N ILE A 134 10.08 -7.63 9.09
CA ILE A 134 10.97 -6.87 9.97
C ILE A 134 10.84 -5.39 9.62
N VAL A 135 10.69 -4.55 10.65
CA VAL A 135 10.52 -3.11 10.47
C VAL A 135 11.72 -2.37 11.02
N ASP A 136 12.38 -1.62 10.15
CA ASP A 136 13.43 -0.70 10.52
C ASP A 136 12.95 0.75 10.39
N THR A 137 13.27 1.58 11.38
CA THR A 137 12.91 3.00 11.38
C THR A 137 14.15 3.86 11.55
N LEU A 138 14.50 4.61 10.51
CA LEU A 138 15.60 5.54 10.49
C LEU A 138 15.09 6.97 10.77
N LYS A 139 15.49 7.57 11.90
CA LYS A 139 15.07 8.92 12.30
C LYS A 139 16.22 9.91 12.16
N ASP A 140 16.02 10.98 11.38
CA ASP A 140 16.93 12.11 11.29
C ASP A 140 16.36 13.28 12.11
N SER A 141 16.89 13.44 13.32
CA SER A 141 16.43 14.49 14.25
C SER A 141 16.74 15.91 13.76
N ARG A 142 17.82 16.10 12.99
CA ARG A 142 18.19 17.43 12.46
C ARG A 142 17.19 17.88 11.40
N LYS A 143 16.76 16.96 10.53
CA LYS A 143 15.79 17.23 9.47
C LYS A 143 14.35 16.98 9.89
N LYS A 144 14.11 16.48 11.12
CA LYS A 144 12.78 16.04 11.61
C LYS A 144 12.09 15.09 10.62
N LYS A 145 12.81 14.11 10.08
CA LYS A 145 12.32 13.13 9.09
C LYS A 145 12.51 11.71 9.60
N ALA A 146 11.56 10.84 9.26
CA ALA A 146 11.65 9.41 9.50
C ALA A 146 11.51 8.66 8.17
N GLU A 147 12.25 7.58 8.04
CA GLU A 147 12.12 6.62 6.96
C GLU A 147 11.82 5.24 7.57
N VAL A 148 10.79 4.57 7.06
CA VAL A 148 10.39 3.23 7.50
C VAL A 148 10.68 2.25 6.38
N ILE A 149 11.33 1.14 6.72
CA ILE A 149 11.68 0.05 5.80
C ILE A 149 11.01 -1.21 6.31
N TYR A 150 10.15 -1.80 5.49
CA TYR A 150 9.52 -3.10 5.74
C TYR A 150 10.27 -4.17 4.95
N SER A 151 11.10 -4.94 5.61
CA SER A 151 11.82 -6.08 5.05
C SER A 151 10.96 -7.34 5.17
N ILE A 152 10.53 -7.89 4.05
CA ILE A 152 9.63 -9.04 3.97
C ILE A 152 10.44 -10.27 3.60
N TYR A 153 10.29 -11.32 4.41
CA TYR A 153 10.77 -12.68 4.15
C TYR A 153 9.54 -13.57 4.04
N THR A 154 9.25 -14.07 2.82
CA THR A 154 8.07 -14.90 2.56
C THR A 154 8.27 -16.35 2.95
N ASN A 155 9.52 -16.81 2.93
CA ASN A 155 9.87 -18.22 3.04
C ASN A 155 9.18 -19.06 1.95
N LYS A 156 9.02 -20.37 2.19
CA LYS A 156 8.44 -21.28 1.20
C LYS A 156 6.91 -21.20 1.20
N PRO A 157 6.26 -21.21 0.03
CA PRO A 157 4.82 -21.30 -0.02
C PRO A 157 4.34 -22.69 0.44
N HIS A 158 3.19 -22.74 1.08
CA HIS A 158 2.52 -23.97 1.47
C HIS A 158 1.54 -24.41 0.40
N TYR A 159 1.45 -25.73 0.20
CA TYR A 159 0.58 -26.34 -0.81
C TYR A 159 -0.42 -27.27 -0.14
N ILE A 160 -1.60 -27.43 -0.77
CA ILE A 160 -2.60 -28.39 -0.35
C ILE A 160 -2.08 -29.80 -0.65
N ALA A 161 -1.82 -30.59 0.38
CA ALA A 161 -1.34 -31.95 0.21
C ALA A 161 -2.44 -32.87 -0.35
N SER A 162 -3.62 -32.81 0.25
CA SER A 162 -4.78 -33.62 -0.17
C SER A 162 -6.08 -32.90 0.15
N VAL A 163 -7.15 -33.24 -0.55
CA VAL A 163 -8.50 -32.75 -0.30
C VAL A 163 -9.39 -33.95 0.03
N GLY A 164 -9.93 -33.97 1.24
CA GLY A 164 -10.91 -34.97 1.69
C GLY A 164 -12.26 -34.32 2.00
N TYR A 165 -13.33 -35.07 1.84
CA TYR A 165 -14.70 -34.58 2.12
C TYR A 165 -15.29 -35.39 3.27
N ASN A 166 -15.68 -34.74 4.35
CA ASN A 166 -16.43 -35.31 5.45
C ASN A 166 -17.86 -34.73 5.43
N ILE A 167 -18.79 -35.47 4.83
CA ILE A 167 -20.18 -35.03 4.64
C ILE A 167 -21.07 -36.10 5.26
N PRO A 168 -21.75 -35.80 6.40
CA PRO A 168 -22.61 -36.77 7.11
C PRO A 168 -23.82 -37.19 6.33
N ASP A 169 -24.43 -36.30 5.56
CA ASP A 169 -25.62 -36.57 4.75
C ASP A 169 -25.22 -37.24 3.42
N ASP A 170 -25.74 -38.45 3.16
CA ASP A 170 -25.39 -39.23 1.99
C ASP A 170 -25.91 -38.61 0.68
N THR A 171 -27.05 -37.92 0.73
CA THR A 171 -27.62 -37.24 -0.45
C THR A 171 -26.75 -36.05 -0.84
N LEU A 172 -26.40 -35.21 0.11
CA LEU A 172 -25.45 -34.08 -0.11
C LEU A 172 -24.09 -34.59 -0.54
N ARG A 173 -23.61 -35.69 0.06
CA ARG A 173 -22.32 -36.30 -0.30
C ARG A 173 -22.32 -36.72 -1.78
N SER A 174 -23.36 -37.41 -2.24
CA SER A 174 -23.45 -37.84 -3.62
C SER A 174 -23.48 -36.69 -4.61
N LEU A 175 -24.24 -35.61 -4.29
CA LEU A 175 -24.34 -34.41 -5.11
C LEU A 175 -23.00 -33.65 -5.19
N ILE A 176 -22.31 -33.50 -4.05
CA ILE A 176 -21.05 -32.79 -3.99
C ILE A 176 -19.94 -33.58 -4.68
N LEU A 177 -19.85 -34.89 -4.44
CA LEU A 177 -18.79 -35.72 -5.01
C LEU A 177 -18.95 -35.91 -6.53
N ALA A 178 -20.20 -35.98 -7.06
CA ALA A 178 -20.44 -36.07 -8.51
C ALA A 178 -19.78 -34.93 -9.30
N ASP A 179 -19.58 -33.79 -8.67
CA ASP A 179 -19.04 -32.58 -9.27
C ASP A 179 -17.68 -32.14 -8.71
N SER A 180 -17.08 -32.98 -7.88
CA SER A 180 -15.79 -32.65 -7.18
C SER A 180 -14.65 -32.30 -8.14
N SER A 181 -14.67 -32.88 -9.37
CA SER A 181 -13.69 -32.53 -10.40
C SER A 181 -13.75 -31.06 -10.89
N LYS A 182 -14.89 -30.42 -10.67
CA LYS A 182 -15.12 -29.01 -11.04
C LYS A 182 -14.76 -28.04 -9.94
N PHE A 183 -14.43 -28.52 -8.74
CA PHE A 183 -14.04 -27.67 -7.63
C PHE A 183 -12.63 -27.13 -7.82
N ILE A 184 -12.43 -25.92 -7.28
CA ILE A 184 -11.17 -25.17 -7.41
C ILE A 184 -10.08 -25.82 -6.55
N LEU A 185 -10.45 -26.45 -5.41
CA LEU A 185 -9.51 -27.09 -4.49
C LEU A 185 -8.95 -28.36 -5.10
N ARG A 186 -7.65 -28.40 -5.28
CA ARG A 186 -6.90 -29.54 -5.83
C ARG A 186 -5.65 -29.80 -5.02
N SER A 187 -5.23 -31.04 -4.91
CA SER A 187 -3.92 -31.40 -4.38
C SER A 187 -2.82 -30.70 -5.18
N ASN A 188 -1.75 -30.30 -4.52
CA ASN A 188 -0.64 -29.52 -5.05
C ASN A 188 -0.98 -28.09 -5.51
N ALA A 189 -2.22 -27.61 -5.27
CA ALA A 189 -2.52 -26.20 -5.45
C ALA A 189 -1.89 -25.38 -4.30
N ASN A 190 -1.54 -24.12 -4.59
CA ASN A 190 -1.06 -23.21 -3.56
C ASN A 190 -2.15 -23.00 -2.49
N PHE A 191 -1.78 -23.01 -1.23
CA PHE A 191 -2.73 -22.75 -0.15
C PHE A 191 -3.08 -21.27 -0.12
N ASP A 192 -4.28 -20.92 -0.58
CA ASP A 192 -4.79 -19.55 -0.62
C ASP A 192 -6.16 -19.48 0.07
N ARG A 193 -6.26 -18.64 1.10
CA ARG A 193 -7.52 -18.46 1.85
C ARG A 193 -8.67 -17.94 0.98
N ASN A 194 -8.36 -17.09 -0.01
CA ASN A 194 -9.39 -16.62 -0.93
C ASN A 194 -9.93 -17.76 -1.78
N MET A 195 -9.06 -18.70 -2.18
CA MET A 195 -9.46 -19.90 -2.90
C MET A 195 -10.36 -20.81 -2.05
N LEU A 196 -10.07 -20.94 -0.75
CA LEU A 196 -10.93 -21.67 0.19
C LEU A 196 -12.32 -21.01 0.30
N ASP A 197 -12.39 -19.70 0.43
CA ASP A 197 -13.68 -18.98 0.52
C ASP A 197 -14.46 -19.05 -0.80
N GLN A 198 -13.80 -18.96 -1.95
CA GLN A 198 -14.40 -19.19 -3.25
C GLN A 198 -14.94 -20.63 -3.40
N ALA A 199 -14.22 -21.61 -2.88
CA ALA A 199 -14.69 -22.99 -2.87
C ALA A 199 -15.99 -23.16 -2.06
N ARG A 200 -16.04 -22.54 -0.86
CA ARG A 200 -17.28 -22.50 -0.06
C ARG A 200 -18.43 -21.86 -0.85
N GLN A 201 -18.19 -20.72 -1.47
CA GLN A 201 -19.20 -20.01 -2.24
C GLN A 201 -19.70 -20.86 -3.41
N ASN A 202 -18.80 -21.45 -4.18
CA ASN A 202 -19.15 -22.28 -5.34
C ASN A 202 -20.00 -23.50 -4.94
N ILE A 203 -19.64 -24.17 -3.83
CA ILE A 203 -20.43 -25.32 -3.33
C ILE A 203 -21.81 -24.83 -2.87
N THR A 204 -21.86 -23.71 -2.16
CA THR A 204 -23.12 -23.13 -1.68
C THR A 204 -24.06 -22.78 -2.81
N ASP A 205 -23.58 -22.05 -3.82
CA ASP A 205 -24.38 -21.62 -4.96
C ASP A 205 -24.91 -22.82 -5.75
N ARG A 206 -24.09 -23.85 -5.87
CA ARG A 206 -24.48 -25.08 -6.56
C ARG A 206 -25.57 -25.81 -5.82
N LEU A 207 -25.48 -26.00 -4.53
CA LEU A 207 -26.50 -26.66 -3.72
C LEU A 207 -27.81 -25.86 -3.73
N ARG A 208 -27.76 -24.53 -3.67
CA ARG A 208 -28.92 -23.67 -3.78
C ARG A 208 -29.61 -23.81 -5.12
N ASN A 209 -28.86 -23.92 -6.22
CA ASN A 209 -29.39 -24.15 -7.56
C ASN A 209 -30.04 -25.54 -7.73
N GLN A 210 -29.71 -26.49 -6.83
CA GLN A 210 -30.33 -27.82 -6.77
C GLN A 210 -31.49 -27.92 -5.77
N GLY A 211 -31.94 -26.75 -5.23
CA GLY A 211 -33.10 -26.68 -4.33
C GLY A 211 -32.79 -26.57 -2.86
N TYR A 212 -31.52 -26.62 -2.44
CA TYR A 212 -31.13 -26.46 -1.04
C TYR A 212 -31.01 -24.97 -0.67
N PHE A 213 -32.10 -24.23 -0.77
CA PHE A 213 -32.11 -22.75 -0.61
C PHE A 213 -31.63 -22.28 0.78
N GLY A 214 -31.82 -23.09 1.82
CA GLY A 214 -31.35 -22.81 3.19
C GLY A 214 -29.86 -23.10 3.40
N PHE A 215 -29.12 -23.64 2.43
CA PHE A 215 -27.72 -23.95 2.61
C PHE A 215 -26.87 -22.68 2.69
N ASN A 216 -25.93 -22.64 3.65
CA ASN A 216 -25.06 -21.49 3.89
C ASN A 216 -23.58 -21.92 3.83
N LYS A 217 -22.73 -21.06 3.30
CA LYS A 217 -21.28 -21.28 3.22
C LYS A 217 -20.61 -21.51 4.58
N GLU A 218 -21.22 -21.01 5.67
CA GLU A 218 -20.74 -21.21 7.04
C GLU A 218 -20.86 -22.67 7.53
N TYR A 219 -21.64 -23.51 6.82
CA TYR A 219 -21.70 -24.96 7.10
C TYR A 219 -20.48 -25.71 6.57
N ILE A 220 -19.67 -25.07 5.73
CA ILE A 220 -18.45 -25.65 5.19
C ILE A 220 -17.26 -25.15 6.02
N THR A 221 -16.61 -26.09 6.72
CA THR A 221 -15.39 -25.83 7.50
C THR A 221 -14.18 -26.51 6.85
N PHE A 222 -12.98 -25.93 7.00
CA PHE A 222 -11.73 -26.51 6.54
C PHE A 222 -10.80 -26.72 7.73
#